data_2dbcc6426de9ba9ee08713a7dfdc6311
#
_entry.id   2dbcc6426de9ba9ee08713a7dfdc6311
#
_cell.length_a   1.000
_cell.length_b   1.000
_cell.length_c   1.000
_cell.angle_alpha   90.00
_cell.angle_beta   90.00
_cell.angle_gamma   90.00
#
_symmetry.space_group_name_H-M   'P 1'
#
loop_
_entity.id
_entity.type
_entity.pdbx_description
1 polymer ?
#
loop_
_entity_poly.entity_id
_entity_poly.type
_entity_poly.pdbx_seq_one_letter_code
_entity_poly.pdbx_strand_id
1 'polypeptide(L)'
;MQFLDARRLTGPSLLFDTHGTVMDIACSADEADRLVSAWKKHVERMLSALGWNDIEFATAKLAGGVSLAFTAPLDALYAASAINEWAWAACDHQLNGADAPDFSAALAEMRDAIAEEANPALVDLEARAAANGVTMLWDDDEASLGLGRHSQTWPVRELPDPQSLEWSQFRDVPTALVTGTNGKTTTVRLAAHILRAADRTVGMSSTDYIAINNEVVDRDDWSGPGGARNVLRHKAVDAAILETARGGLLRRGLGVCT
;
A
#
# COMPACT_ATOMS: atom_id res chain seq x y z
N MET A 1 -24.96 -11.56 -0.56
CA MET A 1 -23.61 -10.97 -0.43
C MET A 1 -22.63 -11.74 -1.31
N GLN A 2 -21.62 -11.07 -1.89
CA GLN A 2 -20.60 -11.71 -2.75
C GLN A 2 -19.22 -11.12 -2.43
N PHE A 3 -18.25 -12.00 -2.18
CA PHE A 3 -16.84 -11.61 -2.08
C PHE A 3 -16.34 -11.09 -3.45
N LEU A 4 -15.66 -9.96 -3.45
CA LEU A 4 -15.11 -9.37 -4.66
C LEU A 4 -13.58 -9.46 -4.69
N ASP A 5 -12.91 -9.02 -3.63
CA ASP A 5 -11.45 -8.95 -3.55
C ASP A 5 -10.99 -8.76 -2.11
N ALA A 6 -9.81 -9.29 -1.77
CA ALA A 6 -9.06 -8.92 -0.57
C ALA A 6 -7.61 -8.61 -0.97
N ARG A 7 -7.03 -7.54 -0.41
CA ARG A 7 -5.73 -7.05 -0.85
C ARG A 7 -5.00 -6.23 0.21
N ARG A 8 -3.69 -6.19 0.06
CA ARG A 8 -2.82 -5.37 0.89
C ARG A 8 -2.95 -3.88 0.53
N LEU A 9 -2.90 -3.03 1.53
CA LEU A 9 -2.66 -1.60 1.42
C LEU A 9 -1.19 -1.36 1.83
N THR A 10 -0.35 -1.06 0.87
CA THR A 10 1.11 -0.95 1.08
C THR A 10 1.58 0.47 1.39
N GLY A 11 0.67 1.37 1.70
CA GLY A 11 0.94 2.76 2.03
C GLY A 11 -0.37 3.52 2.32
N PRO A 12 -0.31 4.83 2.53
CA PRO A 12 -1.46 5.68 2.78
C PRO A 12 -2.54 5.50 1.73
N SER A 13 -3.78 5.46 2.17
CA SER A 13 -4.96 5.20 1.36
C SER A 13 -6.10 6.14 1.75
N LEU A 14 -7.29 5.94 1.19
CA LEU A 14 -8.49 6.63 1.65
C LEU A 14 -9.02 6.11 3.00
N LEU A 15 -8.45 5.04 3.53
CA LEU A 15 -8.91 4.37 4.75
C LEU A 15 -7.95 4.59 5.93
N PHE A 16 -6.64 4.64 5.67
CA PHE A 16 -5.59 4.80 6.67
C PHE A 16 -4.43 5.61 6.13
N ASP A 17 -3.71 6.27 7.02
CA ASP A 17 -2.44 6.95 6.72
C ASP A 17 -1.22 6.00 6.76
N THR A 18 -1.47 4.70 6.93
CA THR A 18 -0.47 3.64 7.04
C THR A 18 -0.87 2.42 6.20
N HIS A 19 -0.12 1.33 6.34
CA HIS A 19 -0.39 0.06 5.69
C HIS A 19 -1.43 -0.79 6.44
N GLY A 20 -2.00 -1.76 5.73
CA GLY A 20 -3.03 -2.64 6.25
C GLY A 20 -3.58 -3.57 5.18
N THR A 21 -4.81 -3.98 5.36
CA THR A 21 -5.54 -4.80 4.39
C THR A 21 -6.96 -4.27 4.19
N VAL A 22 -7.52 -4.50 3.02
CA VAL A 22 -8.91 -4.18 2.70
C VAL A 22 -9.57 -5.32 1.94
N MET A 23 -10.83 -5.56 2.24
CA MET A 23 -11.68 -6.53 1.57
C MET A 23 -12.94 -5.83 1.06
N ASP A 24 -13.32 -6.10 -0.19
CA ASP A 24 -14.52 -5.56 -0.82
C ASP A 24 -15.59 -6.64 -0.97
N ILE A 25 -16.79 -6.34 -0.51
CA ILE A 25 -17.96 -7.23 -0.58
C ILE A 25 -19.11 -6.53 -1.28
N ALA A 26 -19.68 -7.14 -2.31
CA ALA A 26 -20.94 -6.71 -2.91
C ALA A 26 -22.12 -7.13 -2.02
N CYS A 27 -22.94 -6.16 -1.62
CA CYS A 27 -24.10 -6.39 -0.75
C CYS A 27 -25.07 -5.20 -0.81
N SER A 28 -26.30 -5.42 -0.34
CA SER A 28 -27.26 -4.35 -0.10
C SER A 28 -26.87 -3.52 1.14
N ALA A 29 -27.47 -2.34 1.31
CA ALA A 29 -27.21 -1.47 2.45
C ALA A 29 -27.56 -2.17 3.79
N ASP A 30 -28.67 -2.90 3.83
CA ASP A 30 -29.13 -3.61 5.04
C ASP A 30 -28.21 -4.80 5.40
N GLU A 31 -27.65 -5.45 4.39
CA GLU A 31 -26.65 -6.52 4.58
C GLU A 31 -25.33 -5.97 5.09
N ALA A 32 -24.92 -4.79 4.61
CA ALA A 32 -23.63 -4.16 4.96
C ALA A 32 -23.50 -3.95 6.48
N ASP A 33 -24.52 -3.44 7.16
CA ASP A 33 -24.46 -3.16 8.60
C ASP A 33 -24.34 -4.45 9.44
N ARG A 34 -25.01 -5.51 9.02
CA ARG A 34 -24.89 -6.83 9.66
C ARG A 34 -23.52 -7.45 9.40
N LEU A 35 -23.03 -7.33 8.17
CA LEU A 35 -21.72 -7.82 7.78
C LEU A 35 -20.59 -7.11 8.54
N VAL A 36 -20.59 -5.77 8.60
CA VAL A 36 -19.61 -4.99 9.35
C VAL A 36 -19.52 -5.45 10.81
N SER A 37 -20.68 -5.65 11.46
CA SER A 37 -20.73 -6.07 12.85
C SER A 37 -20.20 -7.52 13.07
N ALA A 38 -20.52 -8.44 12.16
CA ALA A 38 -20.04 -9.81 12.21
C ALA A 38 -18.52 -9.88 11.91
N TRP A 39 -18.10 -9.24 10.82
CA TRP A 39 -16.70 -9.18 10.39
C TRP A 39 -15.78 -8.64 11.49
N LYS A 40 -16.15 -7.52 12.10
CA LYS A 40 -15.35 -6.91 13.17
C LYS A 40 -15.11 -7.89 14.32
N LYS A 41 -16.15 -8.62 14.76
CA LYS A 41 -16.04 -9.63 15.83
C LYS A 41 -15.09 -10.77 15.45
N HIS A 42 -15.17 -11.26 14.21
CA HIS A 42 -14.33 -12.35 13.75
C HIS A 42 -12.86 -11.90 13.63
N VAL A 43 -12.62 -10.72 13.04
CA VAL A 43 -11.27 -10.15 12.96
C VAL A 43 -10.71 -9.89 14.35
N GLU A 44 -11.42 -9.19 15.24
CA GLU A 44 -10.97 -8.93 16.61
C GLU A 44 -10.61 -10.22 17.36
N ARG A 45 -11.39 -11.30 17.19
CA ARG A 45 -11.07 -12.61 17.77
C ARG A 45 -9.75 -13.16 17.24
N MET A 46 -9.50 -13.07 15.94
CA MET A 46 -8.27 -13.56 15.33
C MET A 46 -7.07 -12.70 15.78
N LEU A 47 -7.19 -11.39 15.69
CA LEU A 47 -6.12 -10.46 16.08
C LEU A 47 -5.74 -10.62 17.55
N SER A 48 -6.74 -10.77 18.43
CA SER A 48 -6.49 -11.03 19.87
C SER A 48 -5.74 -12.35 20.10
N ALA A 49 -6.07 -13.41 19.36
CA ALA A 49 -5.39 -14.71 19.46
C ALA A 49 -3.96 -14.68 18.87
N LEU A 50 -3.69 -13.76 17.96
CA LEU A 50 -2.36 -13.49 17.39
C LEU A 50 -1.54 -12.50 18.25
N GLY A 51 -2.16 -11.83 19.23
CA GLY A 51 -1.51 -10.81 20.06
C GLY A 51 -1.35 -9.46 19.35
N TRP A 52 -2.09 -9.22 18.27
CA TRP A 52 -2.08 -7.92 17.57
C TRP A 52 -3.00 -6.95 18.31
N ASN A 53 -2.38 -5.96 18.93
CA ASN A 53 -3.05 -4.86 19.61
C ASN A 53 -2.86 -3.59 18.77
N ASP A 54 -3.56 -2.52 19.13
CA ASP A 54 -3.45 -1.19 18.49
C ASP A 54 -3.77 -1.19 16.98
N ILE A 55 -4.73 -2.04 16.58
CA ILE A 55 -5.20 -2.14 15.20
C ILE A 55 -6.38 -1.20 14.96
N GLU A 56 -6.27 -0.35 13.96
CA GLU A 56 -7.35 0.53 13.52
C GLU A 56 -8.25 -0.19 12.53
N PHE A 57 -9.56 0.06 12.64
CA PHE A 57 -10.58 -0.46 11.73
C PHE A 57 -11.19 0.66 10.91
N ALA A 58 -11.38 0.44 9.63
CA ALA A 58 -12.12 1.34 8.76
C ALA A 58 -13.13 0.58 7.92
N THR A 59 -14.25 1.24 7.62
CA THR A 59 -15.27 0.73 6.70
C THR A 59 -15.73 1.84 5.77
N ALA A 60 -15.92 1.53 4.49
CA ALA A 60 -16.46 2.48 3.52
C ALA A 60 -17.64 1.85 2.80
N LYS A 61 -18.83 2.49 2.88
CA LYS A 61 -20.00 2.08 2.11
C LYS A 61 -19.84 2.57 0.67
N LEU A 62 -20.00 1.67 -0.27
CA LEU A 62 -19.92 1.91 -1.71
C LEU A 62 -21.30 1.70 -2.35
N ALA A 63 -21.49 2.22 -3.56
CA ALA A 63 -22.69 1.89 -4.34
C ALA A 63 -22.70 0.39 -4.67
N GLY A 64 -23.53 -0.38 -3.95
CA GLY A 64 -23.67 -1.83 -4.13
C GLY A 64 -22.69 -2.68 -3.31
N GLY A 65 -22.08 -2.13 -2.24
CA GLY A 65 -21.19 -2.93 -1.41
C GLY A 65 -20.56 -2.18 -0.23
N VAL A 66 -19.58 -2.81 0.40
CA VAL A 66 -18.83 -2.27 1.52
C VAL A 66 -17.36 -2.70 1.41
N SER A 67 -16.45 -1.78 1.75
CA SER A 67 -15.04 -2.08 1.99
C SER A 67 -14.82 -2.24 3.50
N LEU A 68 -14.12 -3.30 3.89
CA LEU A 68 -13.81 -3.67 5.26
C LEU A 68 -12.29 -3.72 5.41
N ALA A 69 -11.72 -2.92 6.29
CA ALA A 69 -10.29 -2.75 6.37
C ALA A 69 -9.79 -2.68 7.82
N PHE A 70 -8.57 -3.12 8.03
CA PHE A 70 -7.83 -2.91 9.28
C PHE A 70 -6.34 -2.70 9.00
N THR A 71 -5.66 -1.95 9.88
CA THR A 71 -4.21 -1.76 9.82
C THR A 71 -3.48 -3.03 10.23
N ALA A 72 -2.28 -3.25 9.72
CA ALA A 72 -1.49 -4.43 10.02
C ALA A 72 0.01 -4.09 10.04
N PRO A 73 0.86 -4.89 10.71
CA PRO A 73 2.30 -4.74 10.63
C PRO A 73 2.78 -4.80 9.18
N LEU A 74 3.77 -3.98 8.86
CA LEU A 74 4.39 -3.87 7.54
C LEU A 74 4.84 -5.23 6.98
N ASP A 75 5.35 -6.08 7.83
CA ASP A 75 5.89 -7.40 7.53
C ASP A 75 4.90 -8.55 7.80
N ALA A 76 3.58 -8.27 7.71
CA ALA A 76 2.52 -9.27 7.86
C ALA A 76 1.27 -8.96 7.02
N LEU A 77 1.43 -8.31 5.86
CA LEU A 77 0.31 -7.84 5.05
C LEU A 77 -0.38 -8.94 4.23
N TYR A 78 0.33 -9.99 3.83
CA TYR A 78 -0.28 -11.16 3.22
C TYR A 78 -1.11 -11.92 4.25
N ALA A 79 -0.54 -12.16 5.44
CA ALA A 79 -1.26 -12.75 6.55
C ALA A 79 -2.51 -11.94 6.94
N ALA A 80 -2.41 -10.60 6.97
CA ALA A 80 -3.55 -9.72 7.21
C ALA A 80 -4.65 -9.88 6.16
N SER A 81 -4.30 -10.03 4.88
CA SER A 81 -5.28 -10.29 3.82
C SER A 81 -5.94 -11.65 3.99
N ALA A 82 -5.18 -12.68 4.36
CA ALA A 82 -5.72 -14.01 4.66
C ALA A 82 -6.65 -13.99 5.89
N ILE A 83 -6.37 -13.17 6.91
CA ILE A 83 -7.28 -12.94 8.05
C ILE A 83 -8.61 -12.35 7.57
N ASN A 84 -8.60 -11.40 6.64
CA ASN A 84 -9.81 -10.84 6.05
C ASN A 84 -10.63 -11.90 5.31
N GLU A 85 -10.00 -12.75 4.51
CA GLU A 85 -10.66 -13.84 3.78
C GLU A 85 -11.25 -14.89 4.72
N TRP A 86 -10.51 -15.26 5.76
CA TRP A 86 -11.05 -16.14 6.81
C TRP A 86 -12.25 -15.50 7.53
N ALA A 87 -12.16 -14.22 7.87
CA ALA A 87 -13.26 -13.51 8.52
C ALA A 87 -14.51 -13.44 7.61
N TRP A 88 -14.33 -13.32 6.29
CA TRP A 88 -15.43 -13.44 5.33
C TRP A 88 -16.09 -14.82 5.39
N ALA A 89 -15.30 -15.90 5.34
CA ALA A 89 -15.85 -17.26 5.42
C ALA A 89 -16.62 -17.48 6.74
N ALA A 90 -16.13 -16.94 7.86
CA ALA A 90 -16.82 -16.98 9.14
C ALA A 90 -18.13 -16.17 9.15
N CYS A 91 -18.16 -15.01 8.47
CA CYS A 91 -19.36 -14.20 8.28
C CYS A 91 -20.38 -14.92 7.38
N ASP A 92 -19.94 -15.54 6.29
CA ASP A 92 -20.80 -16.28 5.36
C ASP A 92 -21.45 -17.47 6.06
N HIS A 93 -20.70 -18.21 6.89
CA HIS A 93 -21.25 -19.21 7.78
C HIS A 93 -22.34 -18.63 8.70
N GLN A 94 -22.02 -17.56 9.42
CA GLN A 94 -22.93 -16.97 10.42
C GLN A 94 -24.21 -16.39 9.80
N LEU A 95 -24.12 -15.75 8.63
CA LEU A 95 -25.19 -14.98 8.02
C LEU A 95 -26.00 -15.76 6.96
N ASN A 96 -25.36 -16.70 6.27
CA ASN A 96 -25.95 -17.45 5.15
C ASN A 96 -25.98 -18.97 5.36
N GLY A 97 -25.40 -19.47 6.46
CA GLY A 97 -25.39 -20.91 6.78
C GLY A 97 -24.40 -21.74 5.97
N ALA A 98 -23.33 -21.11 5.47
CA ALA A 98 -22.19 -21.81 4.87
C ALA A 98 -21.45 -22.70 5.90
N ASP A 99 -20.51 -23.51 5.45
CA ASP A 99 -19.69 -24.33 6.35
C ASP A 99 -18.81 -23.45 7.27
N ALA A 100 -18.75 -23.79 8.57
CA ALA A 100 -17.97 -23.05 9.54
C ALA A 100 -16.46 -23.28 9.32
N PRO A 101 -15.65 -22.23 9.14
CA PRO A 101 -14.21 -22.41 9.11
C PRO A 101 -13.68 -22.82 10.49
N ASP A 102 -12.72 -23.76 10.52
CA ASP A 102 -12.06 -24.16 11.76
C ASP A 102 -11.13 -23.03 12.24
N PHE A 103 -11.48 -22.44 13.38
CA PHE A 103 -10.70 -21.36 13.96
C PHE A 103 -9.29 -21.79 14.38
N SER A 104 -9.13 -22.98 14.92
CA SER A 104 -7.83 -23.43 15.44
C SER A 104 -6.86 -23.73 14.29
N ALA A 105 -7.36 -24.34 13.23
CA ALA A 105 -6.58 -24.57 12.02
C ALA A 105 -6.20 -23.24 11.36
N ALA A 106 -7.15 -22.32 11.16
CA ALA A 106 -6.90 -21.01 10.61
C ALA A 106 -5.89 -20.20 11.44
N LEU A 107 -5.99 -20.22 12.77
CA LEU A 107 -5.04 -19.54 13.65
C LEU A 107 -3.62 -20.09 13.49
N ALA A 108 -3.45 -21.41 13.32
CA ALA A 108 -2.16 -22.02 13.09
C ALA A 108 -1.59 -21.56 11.74
N GLU A 109 -2.39 -21.63 10.68
CA GLU A 109 -2.01 -21.14 9.34
C GLU A 109 -1.60 -19.65 9.35
N MET A 110 -2.34 -18.80 10.06
CA MET A 110 -2.00 -17.38 10.18
C MET A 110 -0.68 -17.16 10.93
N ARG A 111 -0.40 -17.95 11.98
CA ARG A 111 0.89 -17.87 12.68
C ARG A 111 2.06 -18.28 11.81
N ASP A 112 1.89 -19.33 11.03
CA ASP A 112 2.92 -19.79 10.08
C ASP A 112 3.14 -18.73 8.99
N ALA A 113 2.09 -18.19 8.40
CA ALA A 113 2.18 -17.12 7.40
C ALA A 113 2.86 -15.86 7.95
N ILE A 114 2.54 -15.42 9.17
CA ILE A 114 3.20 -14.29 9.82
C ILE A 114 4.69 -14.59 10.04
N ALA A 115 5.03 -15.80 10.45
CA ALA A 115 6.42 -16.17 10.67
C ALA A 115 7.25 -16.24 9.37
N GLU A 116 6.64 -16.65 8.26
CA GLU A 116 7.26 -16.66 6.93
C GLU A 116 7.45 -15.25 6.36
N GLU A 117 6.50 -14.35 6.62
CA GLU A 117 6.49 -12.96 6.12
C GLU A 117 7.38 -12.03 6.97
N ALA A 118 7.62 -12.39 8.23
CA ALA A 118 8.30 -11.54 9.21
C ALA A 118 9.66 -11.03 8.73
N ASN A 119 9.84 -9.72 8.77
CA ASN A 119 11.09 -9.03 8.45
C ASN A 119 11.36 -7.91 9.48
N PRO A 120 11.88 -8.25 10.66
CA PRO A 120 12.15 -7.26 11.71
C PRO A 120 13.12 -6.16 11.27
N ALA A 121 14.03 -6.43 10.32
CA ALA A 121 14.95 -5.42 9.78
C ALA A 121 14.20 -4.36 8.97
N LEU A 122 13.18 -4.75 8.21
CA LEU A 122 12.33 -3.83 7.45
C LEU A 122 11.50 -2.94 8.39
N VAL A 123 10.94 -3.53 9.44
CA VAL A 123 10.17 -2.81 10.47
C VAL A 123 11.05 -1.81 11.24
N ASP A 124 12.28 -2.21 11.65
CA ASP A 124 13.20 -1.28 12.32
C ASP A 124 13.66 -0.15 11.38
N LEU A 125 13.93 -0.47 10.10
CA LEU A 125 14.31 0.52 9.10
C LEU A 125 13.19 1.57 8.89
N GLU A 126 11.93 1.12 8.79
CA GLU A 126 10.77 2.01 8.68
C GLU A 126 10.62 2.92 9.90
N ALA A 127 10.68 2.35 11.10
CA ALA A 127 10.58 3.13 12.35
C ALA A 127 11.69 4.18 12.46
N ARG A 128 12.92 3.84 12.06
CA ARG A 128 14.06 4.77 12.04
C ARG A 128 13.92 5.83 10.97
N ALA A 129 13.43 5.47 9.78
CA ALA A 129 13.15 6.42 8.71
C ALA A 129 12.14 7.47 9.18
N ALA A 130 11.02 7.04 9.77
CA ALA A 130 10.00 7.91 10.33
C ALA A 130 10.56 8.83 11.44
N ALA A 131 11.36 8.30 12.36
CA ALA A 131 11.99 9.06 13.44
C ALA A 131 12.98 10.13 12.93
N ASN A 132 13.58 9.95 11.74
CA ASN A 132 14.48 10.90 11.11
C ASN A 132 13.79 11.79 10.05
N GLY A 133 12.46 11.66 9.84
CA GLY A 133 11.73 12.41 8.84
C GLY A 133 12.16 12.08 7.40
N VAL A 134 12.56 10.84 7.16
CA VAL A 134 13.00 10.34 5.86
C VAL A 134 11.91 9.48 5.26
N THR A 135 11.53 9.76 4.02
CA THR A 135 10.58 8.92 3.28
C THR A 135 11.20 7.57 2.96
N MET A 136 10.49 6.49 3.32
CA MET A 136 10.82 5.13 2.93
C MET A 136 9.81 4.63 1.90
N LEU A 137 10.32 4.03 0.82
CA LEU A 137 9.50 3.29 -0.16
C LEU A 137 9.91 1.82 -0.12
N TRP A 138 8.94 0.94 -0.17
CA TRP A 138 9.20 -0.50 -0.17
C TRP A 138 8.19 -1.27 -1.02
N ASP A 139 8.57 -2.46 -1.44
CA ASP A 139 7.75 -3.51 -2.04
C ASP A 139 8.32 -4.88 -1.67
N ASP A 140 7.87 -5.94 -2.33
CA ASP A 140 8.27 -7.31 -1.99
C ASP A 140 9.77 -7.60 -2.28
N ASP A 141 10.39 -6.80 -3.15
CA ASP A 141 11.76 -7.02 -3.62
C ASP A 141 12.76 -6.02 -3.02
N GLU A 142 12.35 -4.74 -2.87
CA GLU A 142 13.26 -3.65 -2.55
C GLU A 142 12.67 -2.68 -1.51
N ALA A 143 13.57 -2.12 -0.69
CA ALA A 143 13.28 -0.95 0.14
C ALA A 143 14.27 0.17 -0.19
N SER A 144 13.82 1.42 -0.11
CA SER A 144 14.64 2.61 -0.37
C SER A 144 14.35 3.72 0.62
N LEU A 145 15.37 4.51 0.94
CA LEU A 145 15.29 5.70 1.77
C LEU A 145 15.56 6.94 0.92
N GLY A 146 14.80 8.02 1.17
CA GLY A 146 14.85 9.25 0.37
C GLY A 146 14.27 9.07 -1.02
N LEU A 147 14.13 10.15 -1.76
CA LEU A 147 13.51 10.17 -3.09
C LEU A 147 14.47 10.75 -4.16
N GLY A 148 14.32 10.23 -5.38
CA GLY A 148 15.05 10.69 -6.56
C GLY A 148 16.57 10.63 -6.36
N ARG A 149 17.28 11.71 -6.66
CA ARG A 149 18.74 11.79 -6.56
C ARG A 149 19.30 11.58 -5.14
N HIS A 150 18.46 11.66 -4.14
CA HIS A 150 18.81 11.44 -2.75
C HIS A 150 18.37 10.06 -2.24
N SER A 151 17.86 9.20 -3.14
CA SER A 151 17.44 7.85 -2.77
C SER A 151 18.61 6.88 -2.72
N GLN A 152 18.48 5.89 -1.86
CA GLN A 152 19.29 4.68 -1.91
C GLN A 152 18.39 3.48 -1.73
N THR A 153 18.60 2.43 -2.52
CA THR A 153 17.76 1.24 -2.59
C THR A 153 18.57 0.00 -2.26
N TRP A 154 17.95 -0.94 -1.55
CA TRP A 154 18.51 -2.24 -1.19
C TRP A 154 17.49 -3.34 -1.43
N PRO A 155 17.92 -4.57 -1.76
CA PRO A 155 17.05 -5.73 -1.68
C PRO A 155 16.47 -5.86 -0.26
N VAL A 156 15.19 -6.22 -0.13
CA VAL A 156 14.52 -6.39 1.18
C VAL A 156 15.21 -7.43 2.07
N ARG A 157 15.94 -8.37 1.46
CA ARG A 157 16.70 -9.41 2.18
C ARG A 157 18.10 -8.97 2.62
N GLU A 158 18.57 -7.79 2.19
CA GLU A 158 19.92 -7.27 2.41
C GLU A 158 19.89 -5.83 2.90
N LEU A 159 18.98 -5.55 3.84
CA LEU A 159 18.80 -4.20 4.39
C LEU A 159 20.02 -3.79 5.22
N PRO A 160 20.41 -2.52 5.19
CA PRO A 160 21.50 -2.01 6.00
C PRO A 160 21.09 -1.96 7.48
N ASP A 161 22.07 -2.03 8.37
CA ASP A 161 21.87 -1.68 9.78
C ASP A 161 21.53 -0.18 9.88
N PRO A 162 20.33 0.19 10.40
CA PRO A 162 19.93 1.60 10.51
C PRO A 162 20.89 2.47 11.35
N GLN A 163 21.66 1.85 12.26
CA GLN A 163 22.67 2.57 13.06
C GLN A 163 23.91 2.97 12.26
N SER A 164 24.16 2.30 11.12
CA SER A 164 25.28 2.60 10.23
C SER A 164 24.97 3.69 9.20
N LEU A 165 23.70 4.13 9.10
CA LEU A 165 23.25 5.08 8.11
C LEU A 165 23.51 6.53 8.50
N GLU A 166 24.02 7.31 7.55
CA GLU A 166 24.04 8.76 7.66
C GLU A 166 22.72 9.35 7.18
N TRP A 167 21.76 9.53 8.10
CA TRP A 167 20.39 9.94 7.79
C TRP A 167 20.27 11.27 7.06
N SER A 168 21.22 12.21 7.26
CA SER A 168 21.23 13.52 6.63
C SER A 168 21.41 13.49 5.11
N GLN A 169 21.88 12.38 4.56
CA GLN A 169 22.03 12.22 3.10
C GLN A 169 20.71 11.93 2.38
N PHE A 170 19.73 11.36 3.09
CA PHE A 170 18.44 11.05 2.53
C PHE A 170 17.52 12.26 2.58
N ARG A 171 16.97 12.63 1.44
CA ARG A 171 16.06 13.77 1.29
C ARG A 171 15.04 13.45 0.23
N ASP A 172 13.93 14.18 0.27
CA ASP A 172 12.91 14.08 -0.75
C ASP A 172 13.16 15.08 -1.89
N VAL A 173 12.71 14.71 -3.08
CA VAL A 173 12.61 15.62 -4.21
C VAL A 173 11.18 16.14 -4.33
N PRO A 174 10.96 17.35 -4.86
CA PRO A 174 9.61 17.84 -5.13
C PRO A 174 8.82 16.84 -5.95
N THR A 175 7.68 16.41 -5.42
CA THR A 175 6.83 15.39 -6.02
C THR A 175 5.39 15.89 -6.12
N ALA A 176 4.77 15.75 -7.30
CA ALA A 176 3.38 16.06 -7.51
C ALA A 176 2.61 14.83 -7.98
N LEU A 177 1.49 14.55 -7.32
CA LEU A 177 0.54 13.51 -7.69
C LEU A 177 -0.60 14.13 -8.50
N VAL A 178 -0.88 13.59 -9.69
CA VAL A 178 -1.93 14.08 -10.58
C VAL A 178 -3.03 13.04 -10.69
N THR A 179 -4.21 13.37 -10.16
CA THR A 179 -5.39 12.53 -10.26
C THR A 179 -6.56 13.27 -10.91
N GLY A 180 -7.62 12.56 -11.25
CA GLY A 180 -8.83 13.11 -11.86
C GLY A 180 -9.46 12.14 -12.85
N THR A 181 -10.68 12.44 -13.30
CA THR A 181 -11.41 11.59 -14.26
C THR A 181 -10.79 11.69 -15.66
N ASN A 182 -10.47 12.92 -16.11
CA ASN A 182 -9.90 13.19 -17.42
C ASN A 182 -8.68 14.12 -17.29
N GLY A 183 -7.82 14.13 -18.31
CA GLY A 183 -6.70 15.07 -18.43
C GLY A 183 -5.46 14.75 -17.58
N LYS A 184 -5.45 13.68 -16.77
CA LYS A 184 -4.30 13.30 -15.94
C LYS A 184 -3.00 13.22 -16.74
N THR A 185 -2.94 12.35 -17.73
CA THR A 185 -1.75 12.13 -18.57
C THR A 185 -1.30 13.40 -19.28
N THR A 186 -2.23 14.21 -19.77
CA THR A 186 -1.92 15.51 -20.41
C THR A 186 -1.30 16.47 -19.39
N THR A 187 -1.86 16.55 -18.18
CA THR A 187 -1.35 17.40 -17.10
C THR A 187 0.03 16.96 -16.65
N VAL A 188 0.26 15.65 -16.47
CA VAL A 188 1.58 15.09 -16.13
C VAL A 188 2.62 15.47 -17.17
N ARG A 189 2.32 15.27 -18.46
CA ARG A 189 3.24 15.60 -19.57
C ARG A 189 3.53 17.09 -19.66
N LEU A 190 2.51 17.94 -19.47
CA LEU A 190 2.68 19.40 -19.49
C LEU A 190 3.51 19.87 -18.31
N ALA A 191 3.22 19.41 -17.08
CA ALA A 191 3.99 19.76 -15.90
C ALA A 191 5.45 19.29 -16.00
N ALA A 192 5.67 18.06 -16.47
CA ALA A 192 7.02 17.56 -16.72
C ALA A 192 7.76 18.39 -17.79
N HIS A 193 7.08 18.85 -18.85
CA HIS A 193 7.67 19.72 -19.85
C HIS A 193 8.08 21.08 -19.26
N ILE A 194 7.22 21.70 -18.44
CA ILE A 194 7.51 22.97 -17.75
C ILE A 194 8.73 22.84 -16.83
N LEU A 195 8.80 21.78 -16.03
CA LEU A 195 9.94 21.58 -15.13
C LEU A 195 11.25 21.32 -15.88
N ARG A 196 11.20 20.58 -17.00
CA ARG A 196 12.38 20.39 -17.87
C ARG A 196 12.84 21.72 -18.50
N ALA A 197 11.91 22.57 -18.89
CA ALA A 197 12.26 23.93 -19.38
C ALA A 197 12.87 24.83 -18.29
N ALA A 198 12.72 24.46 -17.02
CA ALA A 198 13.36 25.07 -15.86
C ALA A 198 14.62 24.29 -15.41
N ASP A 199 15.26 23.56 -16.30
CA ASP A 199 16.51 22.80 -16.10
C ASP A 199 16.43 21.74 -14.99
N ARG A 200 15.24 21.13 -14.77
CA ARG A 200 15.06 20.01 -13.84
C ARG A 200 15.13 18.67 -14.57
N THR A 201 15.81 17.71 -13.95
CA THR A 201 15.70 16.30 -14.37
C THR A 201 14.44 15.71 -13.82
N VAL A 202 13.44 15.57 -14.67
CA VAL A 202 12.07 15.19 -14.28
C VAL A 202 11.82 13.71 -14.49
N GLY A 203 11.41 13.01 -13.43
CA GLY A 203 10.80 11.70 -13.52
C GLY A 203 9.29 11.83 -13.66
N MET A 204 8.68 11.03 -14.54
CA MET A 204 7.22 10.97 -14.67
C MET A 204 6.73 9.55 -14.88
N SER A 205 5.54 9.25 -14.32
CA SER A 205 4.79 8.04 -14.61
C SER A 205 3.41 8.37 -15.15
N SER A 206 2.90 7.54 -16.04
CA SER A 206 1.58 7.70 -16.66
C SER A 206 0.97 6.34 -17.01
N THR A 207 -0.26 6.34 -17.52
CA THR A 207 -0.92 5.16 -18.09
C THR A 207 -0.23 4.61 -19.35
N ASP A 208 0.74 5.33 -19.94
CA ASP A 208 1.39 4.91 -21.18
C ASP A 208 2.85 4.49 -20.95
N TYR A 209 3.54 5.12 -20.00
CA TYR A 209 4.97 4.88 -19.78
C TYR A 209 5.51 5.58 -18.52
N ILE A 210 6.70 5.12 -18.09
CA ILE A 210 7.63 5.88 -17.23
C ILE A 210 8.66 6.57 -18.13
N ALA A 211 8.98 7.84 -17.83
CA ALA A 211 10.09 8.54 -18.47
C ALA A 211 10.93 9.31 -17.45
N ILE A 212 12.24 9.34 -17.70
CA ILE A 212 13.21 10.20 -17.02
C ILE A 212 13.69 11.22 -18.03
N ASN A 213 13.38 12.50 -17.78
CA ASN A 213 13.52 13.57 -18.79
C ASN A 213 12.78 13.23 -20.10
N ASN A 214 13.55 13.05 -21.19
CA ASN A 214 13.03 12.74 -22.52
C ASN A 214 13.18 11.24 -22.87
N GLU A 215 13.75 10.44 -22.00
CA GLU A 215 13.96 9.02 -22.23
C GLU A 215 12.82 8.21 -21.62
N VAL A 216 12.15 7.40 -22.45
CA VAL A 216 11.15 6.44 -21.99
C VAL A 216 11.89 5.21 -21.46
N VAL A 217 11.73 4.95 -20.16
CA VAL A 217 12.40 3.85 -19.46
C VAL A 217 11.60 2.56 -19.60
N ASP A 218 10.27 2.66 -19.48
CA ASP A 218 9.38 1.50 -19.58
C ASP A 218 8.00 1.89 -20.12
N ARG A 219 7.36 0.99 -20.88
CA ARG A 219 6.06 1.21 -21.53
C ARG A 219 5.03 0.22 -20.98
N ASP A 220 4.18 0.71 -20.10
CA ASP A 220 3.01 0.00 -19.55
C ASP A 220 2.13 1.01 -18.79
N ASP A 221 1.03 0.54 -18.19
CA ASP A 221 0.23 1.35 -17.25
C ASP A 221 0.93 1.49 -15.90
N TRP A 222 1.65 2.60 -15.77
CA TRP A 222 2.39 2.97 -14.58
C TRP A 222 1.70 4.05 -13.72
N SER A 223 0.37 4.17 -13.82
CA SER A 223 -0.43 5.13 -13.05
C SER A 223 -0.73 4.71 -11.60
N GLY A 224 -0.04 3.71 -11.09
CA GLY A 224 -0.18 3.18 -9.74
C GLY A 224 1.08 3.32 -8.88
N PRO A 225 1.05 2.77 -7.64
CA PRO A 225 2.17 2.87 -6.69
C PRO A 225 3.50 2.31 -7.20
N GLY A 226 3.47 1.26 -8.04
CA GLY A 226 4.68 0.71 -8.68
C GLY A 226 5.38 1.73 -9.56
N GLY A 227 4.63 2.45 -10.41
CA GLY A 227 5.17 3.52 -11.25
C GLY A 227 5.77 4.66 -10.44
N ALA A 228 5.10 5.04 -9.35
CA ALA A 228 5.62 6.05 -8.43
C ALA A 228 6.96 5.62 -7.82
N ARG A 229 7.06 4.39 -7.29
CA ARG A 229 8.31 3.86 -6.72
C ARG A 229 9.44 3.80 -7.74
N ASN A 230 9.19 3.32 -8.95
CA ASN A 230 10.20 3.26 -10.02
C ASN A 230 10.77 4.63 -10.34
N VAL A 231 9.93 5.66 -10.45
CA VAL A 231 10.39 7.03 -10.69
C VAL A 231 11.16 7.58 -9.50
N LEU A 232 10.63 7.39 -8.28
CA LEU A 232 11.18 8.00 -7.07
C LEU A 232 12.47 7.31 -6.56
N ARG A 233 12.76 6.10 -6.99
CA ARG A 233 14.05 5.40 -6.75
C ARG A 233 15.13 5.78 -7.77
N HIS A 234 14.79 6.47 -8.85
CA HIS A 234 15.74 6.75 -9.92
C HIS A 234 16.66 7.92 -9.57
N LYS A 235 17.96 7.66 -9.44
CA LYS A 235 18.98 8.60 -8.94
C LYS A 235 19.24 9.84 -9.81
N ALA A 236 18.74 9.90 -11.03
CA ALA A 236 18.85 11.12 -11.84
C ALA A 236 17.70 12.11 -11.57
N VAL A 237 16.61 11.68 -10.93
CA VAL A 237 15.41 12.49 -10.74
C VAL A 237 15.60 13.53 -9.66
N ASP A 238 15.36 14.80 -9.99
CA ASP A 238 15.35 15.92 -9.04
C ASP A 238 13.97 16.58 -8.87
N ALA A 239 12.97 16.13 -9.65
CA ALA A 239 11.56 16.43 -9.45
C ALA A 239 10.71 15.32 -10.08
N ALA A 240 9.57 14.96 -9.48
CA ALA A 240 8.69 13.90 -9.96
C ALA A 240 7.25 14.38 -10.20
N ILE A 241 6.66 13.99 -11.33
CA ILE A 241 5.24 14.20 -11.65
C ILE A 241 4.60 12.85 -11.94
N LEU A 242 3.72 12.41 -11.05
CA LEU A 242 3.21 11.05 -11.03
C LEU A 242 1.71 11.02 -11.31
N GLU A 243 1.31 10.32 -12.36
CA GLU A 243 -0.10 10.04 -12.58
C GLU A 243 -0.59 9.04 -11.52
N THR A 244 -1.68 9.38 -10.85
CA THR A 244 -2.30 8.53 -9.84
C THR A 244 -3.71 8.19 -10.28
N ALA A 245 -3.90 7.00 -10.82
CA ALA A 245 -5.22 6.52 -11.20
C ALA A 245 -6.05 6.20 -9.94
N ARG A 246 -7.33 6.56 -9.98
CA ARG A 246 -8.27 6.26 -8.90
C ARG A 246 -8.28 4.77 -8.51
N GLY A 247 -8.19 3.88 -9.52
CA GLY A 247 -8.13 2.43 -9.28
C GLY A 247 -6.89 2.01 -8.50
N GLY A 248 -5.73 2.61 -8.78
CA GLY A 248 -4.49 2.37 -8.04
C GLY A 248 -4.59 2.81 -6.58
N LEU A 249 -5.10 4.04 -6.36
CA LEU A 249 -5.30 4.60 -5.03
C LEU A 249 -6.27 3.74 -4.18
N LEU A 250 -7.37 3.29 -4.77
CA LEU A 250 -8.37 2.45 -4.09
C LEU A 250 -7.86 1.02 -3.83
N ARG A 251 -6.95 0.52 -4.68
CA ARG A 251 -6.48 -0.87 -4.59
C ARG A 251 -5.28 -1.07 -3.67
N ARG A 252 -4.31 -0.16 -3.68
CA ARG A 252 -3.02 -0.34 -2.98
C ARG A 252 -2.56 0.87 -2.18
N GLY A 253 -3.34 1.95 -2.17
CA GLY A 253 -2.94 3.22 -1.57
C GLY A 253 -2.04 4.07 -2.47
N LEU A 254 -1.45 5.09 -1.88
CA LEU A 254 -0.45 5.95 -2.53
C LEU A 254 0.91 5.26 -2.56
N GLY A 255 1.67 5.50 -3.60
CA GLY A 255 3.05 4.99 -3.73
C GLY A 255 4.08 5.79 -2.96
N VAL A 256 3.69 6.85 -2.29
CA VAL A 256 4.54 7.75 -1.52
C VAL A 256 3.74 8.38 -0.38
N CYS A 257 4.35 8.48 0.79
CA CYS A 257 3.91 9.28 1.92
C CYS A 257 4.64 10.62 1.86
N THR A 258 3.92 11.72 1.93
CA THR A 258 4.50 13.08 2.01
C THR A 258 4.04 13.74 3.28
#